data_80d7537f9e194245818a14b1399ee6f1
#
_entry.id   80d7537f9e194245818a14b1399ee6f1
#
_cell.length_a   1.000
_cell.length_b   1.000
_cell.length_c   1.000
_cell.angle_alpha   90.00
_cell.angle_beta   90.00
_cell.angle_gamma   90.00
#
_symmetry.space_group_name_H-M   'P 1'
#
loop_
_entity.id
_entity.type
_entity.pdbx_description
1 polymer ?
#
loop_
_entity_poly.entity_id
_entity_poly.type
_entity_poly.pdbx_seq_one_letter_code
_entity_poly.pdbx_strand_id
1 'polypeptide(L)'
;MIFKASDFVFTPPPRLSWARRVLIKPCAGCPLPYPVTTSPEILNTIIEGIRKVSNADILIADGTPSGESIYPMYQALGYNFHHVLMLDIRDSIFVEVENPLSKFFAVPTFWVPNIVLRSDLLISVTPFKVCGNVARFTVANLLSLLPVNKYQRANSGGWGSLYELGIEKVLADLYFTLPFDLGIIEARQKFFYTDDPTKGEVEEYGKVFFGEPSEIDREALEMAGLDSEHLRLIDEGRSQLED
;
A
#
# COMPACT_ATOMS: atom_id res chain seq x y z
N MET A 1 -3.08 -15.92 1.15
CA MET A 1 -2.18 -17.08 0.86
C MET A 1 -0.74 -16.74 1.20
N ILE A 2 -0.01 -17.68 1.81
CA ILE A 2 1.39 -17.49 2.25
C ILE A 2 2.29 -18.42 1.43
N PHE A 3 3.33 -17.88 0.81
CA PHE A 3 4.32 -18.60 0.03
C PHE A 3 5.68 -18.59 0.73
N LYS A 4 6.53 -19.59 0.47
CA LYS A 4 7.96 -19.44 0.71
C LYS A 4 8.50 -18.41 -0.29
N ALA A 5 9.35 -17.51 0.17
CA ALA A 5 9.88 -16.44 -0.69
C ALA A 5 10.68 -16.98 -1.88
N SER A 6 11.39 -18.12 -1.70
CA SER A 6 12.11 -18.82 -2.78
C SER A 6 11.21 -19.35 -3.89
N ASP A 7 9.95 -19.64 -3.58
CA ASP A 7 9.00 -20.32 -4.46
C ASP A 7 7.93 -19.34 -4.98
N PHE A 8 8.00 -18.08 -4.54
CA PHE A 8 7.02 -17.07 -4.93
C PHE A 8 7.14 -16.70 -6.40
N VAL A 9 6.07 -16.95 -7.13
CA VAL A 9 5.87 -16.48 -8.49
C VAL A 9 4.57 -15.69 -8.50
N PHE A 10 4.62 -14.46 -8.99
CA PHE A 10 3.40 -13.66 -9.12
C PHE A 10 2.47 -14.30 -10.14
N THR A 11 1.33 -14.78 -9.68
CA THR A 11 0.27 -15.34 -10.52
C THR A 11 -0.83 -14.31 -10.68
N PRO A 12 -0.92 -13.64 -11.83
CA PRO A 12 -1.89 -12.59 -12.05
C PRO A 12 -3.33 -13.13 -12.02
N PRO A 13 -4.30 -12.34 -11.52
CA PRO A 13 -5.71 -12.70 -11.62
C PRO A 13 -6.16 -12.72 -13.10
N PRO A 14 -7.16 -13.54 -13.47
CA PRO A 14 -7.63 -13.69 -14.85
C PRO A 14 -7.98 -12.35 -15.53
N ARG A 15 -8.54 -11.40 -14.81
CA ARG A 15 -8.90 -10.07 -15.33
C ARG A 15 -7.71 -9.26 -15.85
N LEU A 16 -6.48 -9.60 -15.47
CA LEU A 16 -5.29 -8.93 -15.96
C LEU A 16 -5.10 -9.10 -17.48
N SER A 17 -5.60 -10.19 -18.07
CA SER A 17 -5.45 -10.46 -19.51
C SER A 17 -6.13 -9.41 -20.40
N TRP A 18 -7.11 -8.66 -19.89
CA TRP A 18 -7.79 -7.58 -20.61
C TRP A 18 -7.60 -6.21 -19.96
N ALA A 19 -6.84 -6.12 -18.88
CA ALA A 19 -6.49 -4.84 -18.28
C ALA A 19 -5.65 -4.00 -19.25
N ARG A 20 -5.95 -2.71 -19.34
CA ARG A 20 -5.17 -1.72 -20.10
C ARG A 20 -4.13 -1.05 -19.23
N ARG A 21 -4.41 -0.93 -17.93
CA ARG A 21 -3.55 -0.23 -16.98
C ARG A 21 -3.51 -0.94 -15.64
N VAL A 22 -2.31 -1.17 -15.14
CA VAL A 22 -2.04 -1.75 -13.82
C VAL A 22 -1.28 -0.73 -13.00
N LEU A 23 -1.80 -0.41 -11.81
CA LEU A 23 -1.11 0.43 -10.84
C LEU A 23 -0.52 -0.43 -9.74
N ILE A 24 0.79 -0.33 -9.55
CA ILE A 24 1.51 -0.92 -8.41
C ILE A 24 1.86 0.21 -7.44
N LYS A 25 1.42 0.09 -6.21
CA LYS A 25 1.72 1.01 -5.12
C LYS A 25 2.74 0.37 -4.17
N PRO A 26 4.04 0.66 -4.30
CA PRO A 26 5.05 0.20 -3.35
C PRO A 26 4.99 0.98 -2.03
N CYS A 27 5.74 0.58 -1.04
CA CYS A 27 6.10 1.40 0.12
C CYS A 27 7.49 1.99 -0.15
N ALA A 28 7.55 3.24 -0.64
CA ALA A 28 8.79 3.88 -1.12
C ALA A 28 9.03 5.28 -0.54
N GLY A 29 8.32 5.66 0.53
CA GLY A 29 8.31 7.02 1.08
C GLY A 29 9.61 7.51 1.74
N CYS A 30 10.68 6.70 1.78
CA CYS A 30 12.00 7.09 2.30
C CYS A 30 13.13 6.39 1.52
N PRO A 31 14.39 6.91 1.58
CA PRO A 31 15.52 6.39 0.80
C PRO A 31 16.22 5.17 1.43
N LEU A 32 15.58 4.48 2.37
CA LEU A 32 16.11 3.31 3.03
C LEU A 32 15.69 2.05 2.27
N PRO A 33 16.64 1.15 1.91
CA PRO A 33 16.32 -0.05 1.14
C PRO A 33 15.48 -1.04 1.97
N TYR A 34 15.07 -2.12 1.33
CA TYR A 34 14.48 -3.27 1.99
C TYR A 34 15.36 -3.72 3.19
N PRO A 35 14.76 -4.06 4.35
CA PRO A 35 13.34 -4.30 4.62
C PRO A 35 12.55 -3.06 5.11
N VAL A 36 13.07 -1.85 4.99
CA VAL A 36 12.34 -0.63 5.38
C VAL A 36 11.31 -0.24 4.31
N THR A 37 11.67 -0.38 3.05
CA THR A 37 10.83 -0.12 1.88
C THR A 37 10.66 -1.38 1.03
N THR A 38 9.77 -1.34 0.05
CA THR A 38 9.56 -2.44 -0.90
C THR A 38 10.82 -2.68 -1.72
N SER A 39 11.21 -3.94 -1.92
CA SER A 39 12.41 -4.24 -2.70
C SER A 39 12.20 -4.12 -4.21
N PRO A 40 13.25 -3.78 -5.00
CA PRO A 40 13.19 -3.87 -6.45
C PRO A 40 12.91 -5.29 -6.95
N GLU A 41 13.38 -6.31 -6.24
CA GLU A 41 13.25 -7.71 -6.61
C GLU A 41 11.78 -8.16 -6.62
N ILE A 42 11.00 -7.82 -5.59
CA ILE A 42 9.58 -8.17 -5.55
C ILE A 42 8.79 -7.42 -6.63
N LEU A 43 9.13 -6.15 -6.88
CA LEU A 43 8.52 -5.38 -7.96
C LEU A 43 8.82 -5.98 -9.33
N ASN A 44 10.07 -6.37 -9.60
CA ASN A 44 10.42 -7.09 -10.83
C ASN A 44 9.63 -8.39 -10.99
N THR A 45 9.50 -9.18 -9.93
CA THR A 45 8.71 -10.43 -9.96
C THR A 45 7.25 -10.16 -10.36
N ILE A 46 6.66 -9.10 -9.84
CA ILE A 46 5.29 -8.68 -10.18
C ILE A 46 5.22 -8.22 -11.64
N ILE A 47 6.13 -7.33 -12.07
CA ILE A 47 6.18 -6.79 -13.43
C ILE A 47 6.35 -7.91 -14.46
N GLU A 48 7.28 -8.84 -14.24
CA GLU A 48 7.49 -9.99 -15.12
C GLU A 48 6.26 -10.89 -15.17
N GLY A 49 5.60 -11.13 -14.04
CA GLY A 49 4.36 -11.90 -14.01
C GLY A 49 3.23 -11.25 -14.81
N ILE A 50 3.08 -9.92 -14.70
CA ILE A 50 2.13 -9.14 -15.51
C ILE A 50 2.45 -9.28 -16.99
N ARG A 51 3.72 -9.10 -17.39
CA ARG A 51 4.16 -9.13 -18.80
C ARG A 51 3.99 -10.48 -19.47
N LYS A 52 3.93 -11.59 -18.72
CA LYS A 52 3.66 -12.93 -19.26
C LYS A 52 2.24 -13.07 -19.81
N VAL A 53 1.28 -12.29 -19.33
CA VAL A 53 -0.15 -12.43 -19.64
C VAL A 53 -0.79 -11.18 -20.23
N SER A 54 -0.14 -10.02 -20.16
CA SER A 54 -0.72 -8.74 -20.59
C SER A 54 0.33 -7.76 -21.11
N ASN A 55 -0.10 -6.92 -22.07
CA ASN A 55 0.62 -5.74 -22.54
C ASN A 55 0.13 -4.45 -21.88
N ALA A 56 -0.53 -4.53 -20.74
CA ALA A 56 -1.03 -3.37 -20.01
C ALA A 56 0.07 -2.34 -19.72
N ASP A 57 -0.28 -1.06 -19.68
CA ASP A 57 0.58 -0.03 -19.13
C ASP A 57 0.79 -0.30 -17.64
N ILE A 58 2.03 -0.49 -17.22
CA ILE A 58 2.38 -0.66 -15.81
C ILE A 58 2.83 0.68 -15.26
N LEU A 59 2.18 1.10 -14.18
CA LEU A 59 2.47 2.32 -13.45
C LEU A 59 2.96 1.96 -12.05
N ILE A 60 3.99 2.64 -11.58
CA ILE A 60 4.37 2.63 -10.16
C ILE A 60 4.16 4.04 -9.63
N ALA A 61 3.36 4.18 -8.58
CA ALA A 61 3.05 5.47 -7.99
C ALA A 61 3.11 5.43 -6.47
N ASP A 62 3.72 6.43 -5.89
CA ASP A 62 3.76 6.66 -4.44
C ASP A 62 3.92 8.16 -4.14
N GLY A 63 3.78 8.53 -2.86
CA GLY A 63 4.06 9.86 -2.34
C GLY A 63 4.93 9.81 -1.09
N THR A 64 5.59 10.91 -0.76
CA THR A 64 6.36 11.03 0.47
C THR A 64 5.52 11.60 1.62
N PRO A 65 5.78 11.20 2.87
CA PRO A 65 5.12 11.79 4.03
C PRO A 65 5.43 13.30 4.21
N SER A 66 6.55 13.78 3.69
CA SER A 66 6.91 15.21 3.70
C SER A 66 6.16 16.03 2.65
N GLY A 67 5.53 15.39 1.66
CA GLY A 67 4.96 16.06 0.49
C GLY A 67 6.02 16.53 -0.52
N GLU A 68 7.28 16.11 -0.35
CA GLU A 68 8.35 16.34 -1.32
C GLU A 68 8.30 15.32 -2.47
N SER A 69 9.16 15.52 -3.48
CA SER A 69 9.23 14.62 -4.63
C SER A 69 9.61 13.20 -4.25
N ILE A 70 8.91 12.22 -4.81
CA ILE A 70 9.22 10.80 -4.63
C ILE A 70 10.37 10.33 -5.55
N TYR A 71 10.66 11.03 -6.64
CA TYR A 71 11.67 10.60 -7.62
C TYR A 71 13.07 10.37 -7.03
N PRO A 72 13.59 11.21 -6.10
CA PRO A 72 14.84 10.92 -5.41
C PRO A 72 14.81 9.62 -4.61
N MET A 73 13.63 9.25 -4.04
CA MET A 73 13.45 7.98 -3.32
C MET A 73 13.55 6.81 -4.29
N TYR A 74 12.82 6.87 -5.42
CA TYR A 74 12.90 5.84 -6.45
C TYR A 74 14.34 5.62 -6.94
N GLN A 75 15.09 6.70 -7.15
CA GLN A 75 16.49 6.61 -7.54
C GLN A 75 17.36 5.95 -6.45
N ALA A 76 17.20 6.36 -5.19
CA ALA A 76 17.95 5.79 -4.06
C ALA A 76 17.63 4.31 -3.83
N LEU A 77 16.39 3.90 -4.09
CA LEU A 77 15.92 2.52 -3.97
C LEU A 77 16.28 1.66 -5.19
N GLY A 78 16.88 2.22 -6.23
CA GLY A 78 17.24 1.50 -7.44
C GLY A 78 16.03 1.10 -8.31
N TYR A 79 14.91 1.81 -8.21
CA TYR A 79 13.73 1.55 -9.03
C TYR A 79 13.98 2.02 -10.47
N ASN A 80 14.37 1.09 -11.31
CA ASN A 80 14.61 1.29 -12.73
C ASN A 80 14.07 0.08 -13.50
N PHE A 81 12.80 0.16 -13.92
CA PHE A 81 12.09 -0.93 -14.57
C PHE A 81 11.81 -0.62 -16.03
N HIS A 82 12.11 -1.57 -16.90
CA HIS A 82 11.90 -1.40 -18.33
C HIS A 82 10.39 -1.37 -18.67
N HIS A 83 9.97 -0.38 -19.48
CA HIS A 83 8.56 -0.18 -19.88
C HIS A 83 7.59 -0.01 -18.70
N VAL A 84 8.03 0.62 -17.61
CA VAL A 84 7.20 1.00 -16.46
C VAL A 84 7.23 2.50 -16.30
N LEU A 85 6.07 3.11 -16.12
CA LEU A 85 5.96 4.54 -15.86
C LEU A 85 6.01 4.79 -14.34
N MET A 86 7.06 5.49 -13.90
CA MET A 86 7.24 5.90 -12.51
C MET A 86 6.57 7.26 -12.30
N LEU A 87 5.70 7.39 -11.31
CA LEU A 87 4.90 8.58 -11.07
C LEU A 87 5.06 9.09 -9.64
N ASP A 88 5.12 10.41 -9.53
CA ASP A 88 4.92 11.12 -8.27
C ASP A 88 3.42 11.42 -8.12
N ILE A 89 2.85 11.03 -7.00
CA ILE A 89 1.43 11.29 -6.71
C ILE A 89 1.10 12.79 -6.76
N ARG A 90 2.05 13.66 -6.43
CA ARG A 90 1.88 15.12 -6.47
C ARG A 90 1.57 15.65 -7.88
N ASP A 91 2.05 14.96 -8.91
CA ASP A 91 1.84 15.34 -10.31
C ASP A 91 0.46 14.93 -10.84
N SER A 92 -0.33 14.25 -9.99
CA SER A 92 -1.67 13.76 -10.34
C SER A 92 -2.73 14.85 -10.20
N ILE A 93 -3.78 14.72 -11.00
CA ILE A 93 -5.04 15.43 -10.76
C ILE A 93 -5.79 14.67 -9.69
N PHE A 94 -6.17 15.37 -8.63
CA PHE A 94 -6.97 14.80 -7.55
C PHE A 94 -8.45 15.09 -7.75
N VAL A 95 -9.28 14.11 -7.43
CA VAL A 95 -10.74 14.23 -7.42
C VAL A 95 -11.26 13.84 -6.05
N GLU A 96 -12.34 14.45 -5.62
CA GLU A 96 -13.00 14.08 -4.38
C GLU A 96 -13.89 12.86 -4.64
N VAL A 97 -13.72 11.82 -3.83
CA VAL A 97 -14.44 10.55 -3.92
C VAL A 97 -15.19 10.33 -2.62
N GLU A 98 -16.48 10.08 -2.73
CA GLU A 98 -17.34 9.76 -1.59
C GLU A 98 -17.04 8.37 -1.04
N ASN A 99 -17.08 8.24 0.28
CA ASN A 99 -17.04 6.96 0.95
C ASN A 99 -18.34 6.18 0.64
N PRO A 100 -18.26 4.95 0.13
CA PRO A 100 -19.45 4.18 -0.24
C PRO A 100 -20.26 3.68 0.97
N LEU A 101 -19.69 3.73 2.20
CA LEU A 101 -20.42 3.32 3.39
C LEU A 101 -21.50 4.32 3.76
N SER A 102 -22.70 3.85 4.01
CA SER A 102 -23.80 4.68 4.50
C SER A 102 -23.52 5.31 5.87
N LYS A 103 -22.70 4.63 6.66
CA LYS A 103 -22.18 5.10 7.96
C LYS A 103 -20.64 4.96 7.93
N PHE A 104 -19.95 5.98 7.43
CA PHE A 104 -18.50 6.04 7.49
C PHE A 104 -18.00 6.18 8.94
N PHE A 105 -16.78 5.73 9.21
CA PHE A 105 -16.22 5.72 10.56
C PHE A 105 -15.61 7.06 10.98
N ALA A 106 -15.01 7.80 10.03
CA ALA A 106 -14.35 9.09 10.31
C ALA A 106 -14.39 10.06 9.12
N VAL A 107 -14.31 9.57 7.86
CA VAL A 107 -14.07 10.41 6.68
C VAL A 107 -15.15 10.18 5.62
N PRO A 108 -15.98 11.19 5.30
CA PRO A 108 -17.04 11.06 4.30
C PRO A 108 -16.53 11.08 2.86
N THR A 109 -15.38 11.74 2.60
CA THR A 109 -14.81 11.90 1.26
C THR A 109 -13.28 11.93 1.32
N PHE A 110 -12.63 11.39 0.29
CA PHE A 110 -11.18 11.46 0.13
C PHE A 110 -10.79 12.14 -1.19
N TRP A 111 -9.70 12.92 -1.14
CA TRP A 111 -9.04 13.39 -2.35
C TRP A 111 -8.15 12.29 -2.90
N VAL A 112 -8.52 11.74 -4.05
CA VAL A 112 -7.89 10.57 -4.66
C VAL A 112 -7.25 10.96 -6.00
N PRO A 113 -6.04 10.49 -6.30
CA PRO A 113 -5.44 10.75 -7.60
C PRO A 113 -6.24 10.03 -8.71
N ASN A 114 -6.57 10.74 -9.77
CA ASN A 114 -7.37 10.19 -10.86
C ASN A 114 -6.74 8.96 -11.54
N ILE A 115 -5.43 8.80 -11.41
CA ILE A 115 -4.72 7.65 -11.96
C ILE A 115 -5.11 6.34 -11.28
N VAL A 116 -5.44 6.38 -9.98
CA VAL A 116 -5.98 5.23 -9.26
C VAL A 116 -7.33 4.84 -9.86
N LEU A 117 -8.24 5.82 -10.05
CA LEU A 117 -9.57 5.58 -10.58
C LEU A 117 -9.61 5.13 -12.04
N ARG A 118 -8.51 5.33 -12.79
CA ARG A 118 -8.36 4.97 -14.20
C ARG A 118 -7.53 3.71 -14.41
N SER A 119 -7.15 3.03 -13.36
CA SER A 119 -6.41 1.77 -13.44
C SER A 119 -7.38 0.60 -13.31
N ASP A 120 -7.15 -0.44 -14.11
CA ASP A 120 -8.02 -1.62 -14.18
C ASP A 120 -7.65 -2.67 -13.13
N LEU A 121 -6.44 -2.59 -12.60
CA LEU A 121 -5.93 -3.45 -11.53
C LEU A 121 -5.04 -2.64 -10.60
N LEU A 122 -5.26 -2.77 -9.30
CA LEU A 122 -4.58 -2.04 -8.25
C LEU A 122 -3.88 -3.02 -7.31
N ILE A 123 -2.55 -2.85 -7.13
CA ILE A 123 -1.71 -3.74 -6.33
C ILE A 123 -0.99 -2.91 -5.26
N SER A 124 -1.21 -3.22 -3.99
CA SER A 124 -0.46 -2.63 -2.87
C SER A 124 0.67 -3.56 -2.44
N VAL A 125 1.91 -3.06 -2.40
CA VAL A 125 3.09 -3.86 -2.06
C VAL A 125 3.84 -3.21 -0.91
N THR A 126 4.02 -3.94 0.20
CA THR A 126 4.68 -3.42 1.39
C THR A 126 5.63 -4.45 1.99
N PRO A 127 6.73 -4.04 2.64
CA PRO A 127 7.53 -4.94 3.45
C PRO A 127 6.82 -5.28 4.77
N PHE A 128 7.25 -6.37 5.42
CA PHE A 128 6.79 -6.72 6.76
C PHE A 128 7.49 -5.88 7.81
N LYS A 129 6.82 -4.82 8.28
CA LYS A 129 7.36 -3.89 9.28
C LYS A 129 6.49 -3.78 10.51
N VAL A 130 7.12 -3.73 11.68
CA VAL A 130 6.50 -3.50 12.98
C VAL A 130 7.17 -2.30 13.64
N CYS A 131 6.39 -1.30 14.00
CA CYS A 131 6.84 -0.12 14.74
C CYS A 131 6.33 -0.18 16.18
N GLY A 132 7.21 -0.44 17.13
CA GLY A 132 6.81 -0.73 18.51
C GLY A 132 5.85 -1.92 18.57
N ASN A 133 4.61 -1.68 19.00
CA ASN A 133 3.54 -2.69 19.05
C ASN A 133 2.50 -2.51 17.94
N VAL A 134 2.84 -1.78 16.87
CA VAL A 134 1.91 -1.50 15.78
C VAL A 134 2.49 -2.00 14.46
N ALA A 135 1.72 -2.79 13.75
CA ALA A 135 2.00 -3.12 12.36
C ALA A 135 0.80 -2.73 11.49
N ARG A 136 1.10 -2.15 10.35
CA ARG A 136 0.13 -1.80 9.32
C ARG A 136 0.76 -2.10 7.97
N PHE A 137 0.03 -2.81 7.13
CA PHE A 137 0.58 -3.34 5.89
C PHE A 137 -0.08 -2.74 4.65
N THR A 138 -0.74 -3.57 3.84
CA THR A 138 -1.18 -3.18 2.49
C THR A 138 -2.31 -2.16 2.50
N VAL A 139 -3.25 -2.22 3.46
CA VAL A 139 -4.31 -1.23 3.59
C VAL A 139 -3.74 0.13 4.00
N ALA A 140 -2.88 0.16 5.02
CA ALA A 140 -2.27 1.42 5.47
C ALA A 140 -1.31 2.03 4.45
N ASN A 141 -0.72 1.20 3.59
CA ASN A 141 0.13 1.66 2.51
C ASN A 141 -0.61 2.58 1.52
N LEU A 142 -1.95 2.49 1.43
CA LEU A 142 -2.77 3.36 0.58
C LEU A 142 -2.75 4.84 1.00
N LEU A 143 -2.45 5.11 2.27
CA LEU A 143 -2.46 6.48 2.81
C LEU A 143 -1.56 7.43 2.01
N SER A 144 -0.41 6.96 1.53
CA SER A 144 0.52 7.81 0.77
C SER A 144 0.10 8.09 -0.68
N LEU A 145 -1.05 7.59 -1.12
CA LEU A 145 -1.72 8.04 -2.34
C LEU A 145 -2.51 9.34 -2.14
N LEU A 146 -2.81 9.70 -0.89
CA LEU A 146 -3.56 10.90 -0.59
C LEU A 146 -2.65 12.14 -0.61
N PRO A 147 -3.11 13.29 -1.16
CA PRO A 147 -2.30 14.49 -1.28
C PRO A 147 -2.01 15.10 0.10
N VAL A 148 -0.74 15.11 0.49
CA VAL A 148 -0.29 15.64 1.79
C VAL A 148 -0.79 17.07 2.03
N ASN A 149 -0.76 17.94 1.03
CA ASN A 149 -1.17 19.33 1.15
C ASN A 149 -2.66 19.55 1.49
N LYS A 150 -3.51 18.53 1.31
CA LYS A 150 -4.93 18.56 1.71
C LYS A 150 -5.14 18.13 3.16
N TYR A 151 -4.22 17.34 3.71
CA TYR A 151 -4.37 16.69 5.02
C TYR A 151 -3.30 17.09 6.04
N GLN A 152 -2.34 17.89 5.62
CA GLN A 152 -1.29 18.43 6.48
C GLN A 152 -1.84 19.52 7.41
N ARG A 153 -1.32 19.56 8.64
CA ARG A 153 -1.56 20.64 9.62
C ARG A 153 -0.30 21.46 9.84
N ALA A 154 -0.47 22.70 10.32
CA ALA A 154 0.64 23.64 10.53
C ALA A 154 1.79 23.10 11.41
N ASN A 155 1.48 22.19 12.34
CA ASN A 155 2.44 21.65 13.32
C ASN A 155 2.64 20.13 13.20
N SER A 156 2.04 19.47 12.22
CA SER A 156 2.21 18.04 11.98
C SER A 156 2.53 17.82 10.49
N GLY A 157 3.60 17.09 10.21
CA GLY A 157 3.90 16.65 8.85
C GLY A 157 2.89 15.62 8.33
N GLY A 158 2.97 15.31 7.05
CA GLY A 158 2.20 14.24 6.43
C GLY A 158 0.69 14.45 6.48
N TRP A 159 -0.03 13.43 6.91
CA TRP A 159 -1.50 13.38 6.96
C TRP A 159 -2.04 13.68 8.36
N GLY A 160 -1.49 14.70 9.04
CA GLY A 160 -1.80 15.00 10.44
C GLY A 160 -3.28 15.14 10.76
N SER A 161 -4.07 15.77 9.89
CA SER A 161 -5.52 15.89 10.10
C SER A 161 -6.25 14.54 10.09
N LEU A 162 -5.76 13.56 9.33
CA LEU A 162 -6.34 12.21 9.32
C LEU A 162 -5.97 11.43 10.58
N TYR A 163 -4.76 11.60 11.09
CA TYR A 163 -4.35 10.99 12.36
C TYR A 163 -5.19 11.50 13.55
N GLU A 164 -5.56 12.78 13.56
CA GLU A 164 -6.43 13.36 14.59
C GLU A 164 -7.86 12.79 14.59
N LEU A 165 -8.35 12.32 13.44
CA LEU A 165 -9.66 11.66 13.32
C LEU A 165 -9.65 10.20 13.82
N GLY A 166 -8.48 9.68 14.18
CA GLY A 166 -8.28 8.28 14.54
C GLY A 166 -7.90 7.44 13.33
N ILE A 167 -6.59 7.18 13.20
CA ILE A 167 -6.02 6.57 11.99
C ILE A 167 -6.66 5.22 11.63
N GLU A 168 -7.05 4.40 12.61
CA GLU A 168 -7.67 3.10 12.36
C GLU A 168 -9.03 3.24 11.66
N LYS A 169 -9.84 4.24 12.05
CA LYS A 169 -11.11 4.58 11.39
C LYS A 169 -10.89 5.09 9.98
N VAL A 170 -9.88 5.96 9.81
CA VAL A 170 -9.50 6.50 8.51
C VAL A 170 -9.05 5.39 7.55
N LEU A 171 -8.26 4.42 8.03
CA LEU A 171 -7.80 3.29 7.20
C LEU A 171 -8.96 2.39 6.78
N ALA A 172 -9.93 2.16 7.66
CA ALA A 172 -11.14 1.42 7.29
C ALA A 172 -11.95 2.15 6.22
N ASP A 173 -12.18 3.46 6.37
CA ASP A 173 -12.87 4.28 5.37
C ASP A 173 -12.09 4.31 4.04
N LEU A 174 -10.77 4.42 4.10
CA LEU A 174 -9.90 4.44 2.92
C LEU A 174 -9.95 3.13 2.14
N TYR A 175 -9.99 2.00 2.84
CA TYR A 175 -10.13 0.67 2.24
C TYR A 175 -11.38 0.58 1.33
N PHE A 176 -12.52 1.10 1.78
CA PHE A 176 -13.76 1.09 0.99
C PHE A 176 -13.74 2.13 -0.14
N THR A 177 -13.11 3.28 0.09
CA THR A 177 -13.04 4.36 -0.91
C THR A 177 -12.02 4.05 -2.02
N LEU A 178 -10.95 3.32 -1.70
CA LEU A 178 -9.91 2.87 -2.62
C LEU A 178 -9.81 1.34 -2.62
N PRO A 179 -10.70 0.62 -3.31
CA PRO A 179 -10.70 -0.83 -3.30
C PRO A 179 -9.53 -1.37 -4.12
N PHE A 180 -8.37 -1.58 -3.48
CA PHE A 180 -7.25 -2.27 -4.08
C PHE A 180 -7.55 -3.75 -4.25
N ASP A 181 -7.17 -4.28 -5.39
CA ASP A 181 -7.53 -5.64 -5.82
C ASP A 181 -6.65 -6.71 -5.20
N LEU A 182 -5.37 -6.35 -5.01
CA LEU A 182 -4.35 -7.26 -4.49
C LEU A 182 -3.45 -6.55 -3.49
N GLY A 183 -3.12 -7.27 -2.45
CA GLY A 183 -2.05 -6.95 -1.52
C GLY A 183 -0.90 -7.95 -1.63
N ILE A 184 0.32 -7.45 -1.43
CA ILE A 184 1.52 -8.26 -1.32
C ILE A 184 2.32 -7.74 -0.12
N ILE A 185 2.62 -8.63 0.83
CA ILE A 185 3.53 -8.31 1.93
C ILE A 185 4.81 -9.10 1.72
N GLU A 186 5.90 -8.38 1.45
CA GLU A 186 7.23 -8.94 1.33
C GLU A 186 7.80 -9.20 2.71
N ALA A 187 7.76 -10.45 3.13
CA ALA A 187 8.21 -10.92 4.43
C ALA A 187 9.39 -11.91 4.30
N ARG A 188 10.32 -11.66 3.38
CA ARG A 188 11.62 -12.38 3.38
C ARG A 188 12.31 -12.15 4.70
N GLN A 189 12.19 -10.92 5.21
CA GLN A 189 12.62 -10.47 6.51
C GLN A 189 11.46 -9.76 7.21
N LYS A 190 11.39 -9.88 8.53
CA LYS A 190 10.61 -9.00 9.39
C LYS A 190 11.50 -7.89 9.89
N PHE A 191 10.99 -6.68 9.91
CA PHE A 191 11.72 -5.51 10.36
C PHE A 191 11.02 -4.88 11.56
N PHE A 192 11.73 -4.76 12.67
CA PHE A 192 11.24 -4.20 13.93
C PHE A 192 11.99 -2.92 14.26
N TYR A 193 11.28 -1.85 14.55
CA TYR A 193 11.87 -0.58 15.00
C TYR A 193 10.90 0.13 15.96
N THR A 194 11.35 1.14 16.68
CA THR A 194 10.51 1.97 17.54
C THR A 194 10.29 3.35 16.94
N ASP A 195 11.29 4.21 16.97
CA ASP A 195 11.15 5.61 16.55
C ASP A 195 11.96 5.91 15.27
N ASP A 196 13.07 5.22 15.07
CA ASP A 196 14.03 5.49 14.00
C ASP A 196 14.21 4.24 13.12
N PRO A 197 13.69 4.26 11.88
CA PRO A 197 13.82 3.12 10.99
C PRO A 197 15.24 2.82 10.53
N THR A 198 16.23 3.67 10.86
CA THR A 198 17.65 3.37 10.61
C THR A 198 18.27 2.47 11.67
N LYS A 199 17.57 2.26 12.79
CA LYS A 199 18.05 1.51 13.97
C LYS A 199 17.20 0.28 14.27
N GLY A 200 16.50 -0.23 13.28
CA GLY A 200 15.65 -1.40 13.45
C GLY A 200 16.43 -2.72 13.47
N GLU A 201 15.78 -3.75 13.96
CA GLU A 201 16.27 -5.13 13.97
C GLU A 201 15.61 -5.93 12.85
N VAL A 202 16.36 -6.86 12.28
CA VAL A 202 15.93 -7.71 11.17
C VAL A 202 15.90 -9.16 11.63
N GLU A 203 14.79 -9.84 11.34
CA GLU A 203 14.61 -11.29 11.54
C GLU A 203 14.36 -11.95 10.19
N GLU A 204 15.13 -13.00 9.85
CA GLU A 204 14.86 -13.81 8.65
C GLU A 204 13.56 -14.57 8.80
N TYR A 205 12.68 -14.45 7.79
CA TYR A 205 11.36 -15.08 7.84
C TYR A 205 11.03 -15.90 6.58
N GLY A 206 11.51 -15.50 5.42
CA GLY A 206 11.47 -16.27 4.18
C GLY A 206 10.07 -16.46 3.59
N LYS A 207 9.15 -15.52 3.80
CA LYS A 207 7.76 -15.62 3.31
C LYS A 207 7.35 -14.44 2.43
N VAL A 208 6.28 -14.64 1.65
CA VAL A 208 5.53 -13.60 0.94
C VAL A 208 4.04 -13.88 1.14
N PHE A 209 3.28 -12.87 1.56
CA PHE A 209 1.82 -12.93 1.63
C PHE A 209 1.25 -12.32 0.35
N PHE A 210 0.23 -12.96 -0.20
CA PHE A 210 -0.42 -12.55 -1.44
C PHE A 210 -1.92 -12.84 -1.38
N GLY A 211 -2.75 -11.85 -1.70
CA GLY A 211 -4.19 -12.02 -1.71
C GLY A 211 -4.96 -10.71 -1.63
N GLU A 212 -6.19 -10.78 -1.15
CA GLU A 212 -7.00 -9.60 -0.82
C GLU A 212 -6.33 -8.81 0.32
N PRO A 213 -6.24 -7.45 0.21
CA PRO A 213 -5.45 -6.65 1.14
C PRO A 213 -5.77 -6.87 2.62
N SER A 214 -7.04 -6.82 3.03
CA SER A 214 -7.40 -6.93 4.44
C SER A 214 -7.21 -8.35 4.98
N GLU A 215 -7.36 -9.38 4.15
CA GLU A 215 -7.15 -10.78 4.54
C GLU A 215 -5.68 -11.05 4.82
N ILE A 216 -4.79 -10.62 3.92
CA ILE A 216 -3.36 -10.85 4.12
C ILE A 216 -2.77 -9.96 5.22
N ASP A 217 -3.30 -8.75 5.42
CA ASP A 217 -2.93 -7.89 6.53
C ASP A 217 -3.29 -8.57 7.86
N ARG A 218 -4.45 -9.24 7.94
CA ARG A 218 -4.86 -10.04 9.10
C ARG A 218 -3.93 -11.23 9.34
N GLU A 219 -3.67 -12.03 8.29
CA GLU A 219 -2.73 -13.16 8.39
C GLU A 219 -1.34 -12.70 8.88
N ALA A 220 -0.86 -11.56 8.39
CA ALA A 220 0.44 -11.01 8.79
C ALA A 220 0.46 -10.48 10.22
N LEU A 221 -0.64 -9.84 10.69
CA LEU A 221 -0.79 -9.39 12.07
C LEU A 221 -0.85 -10.56 13.07
N GLU A 222 -1.63 -11.59 12.76
CA GLU A 222 -1.69 -12.82 13.58
C GLU A 222 -0.30 -13.45 13.71
N MET A 223 0.47 -13.50 12.63
CA MET A 223 1.85 -14.00 12.62
C MET A 223 2.84 -13.11 13.39
N ALA A 224 2.50 -11.84 13.61
CA ALA A 224 3.26 -10.91 14.47
C ALA A 224 2.81 -10.96 15.93
N GLY A 225 1.72 -11.67 16.25
CA GLY A 225 1.09 -11.64 17.57
C GLY A 225 0.42 -10.31 17.88
N LEU A 226 -0.03 -9.59 16.85
CA LEU A 226 -0.65 -8.27 16.93
C LEU A 226 -2.08 -8.32 16.43
N ASP A 227 -2.85 -7.29 16.78
CA ASP A 227 -4.21 -7.05 16.29
C ASP A 227 -4.32 -5.61 15.78
N SER A 228 -5.34 -5.33 14.99
CA SER A 228 -5.60 -4.00 14.48
C SER A 228 -7.09 -3.67 14.43
N GLU A 229 -7.42 -2.49 14.95
CA GLU A 229 -8.80 -2.00 14.97
C GLU A 229 -9.36 -1.77 13.56
N HIS A 230 -8.55 -1.29 12.61
CA HIS A 230 -9.04 -1.03 11.25
C HIS A 230 -9.56 -2.29 10.55
N LEU A 231 -8.97 -3.47 10.80
CA LEU A 231 -9.47 -4.71 10.21
C LEU A 231 -10.84 -5.13 10.78
N ARG A 232 -11.07 -4.89 12.07
CA ARG A 232 -12.40 -5.11 12.68
C ARG A 232 -13.44 -4.15 12.12
N LEU A 233 -13.07 -2.87 11.93
CA LEU A 233 -13.94 -1.88 11.29
C LEU A 233 -14.22 -2.21 9.82
N ILE A 234 -13.27 -2.80 9.08
CA ILE A 234 -13.50 -3.28 7.72
C ILE A 234 -14.55 -4.40 7.71
N ASP A 235 -14.48 -5.35 8.65
CA ASP A 235 -15.49 -6.41 8.75
C ASP A 235 -16.90 -5.82 9.05
N GLU A 236 -16.97 -4.84 9.94
CA GLU A 236 -18.21 -4.09 10.23
C GLU A 236 -18.74 -3.34 8.99
N GLY A 237 -17.85 -2.67 8.26
CA GLY A 237 -18.22 -1.94 7.04
C GLY A 237 -18.70 -2.87 5.91
N ARG A 238 -18.13 -4.07 5.76
CA ARG A 238 -18.61 -5.06 4.78
C ARG A 238 -20.05 -5.46 5.04
N SER A 239 -20.42 -5.65 6.30
CA SER A 239 -21.81 -5.99 6.67
C SER A 239 -22.80 -4.89 6.25
N GLN A 240 -22.39 -3.61 6.19
CA GLN A 240 -23.24 -2.51 5.73
C GLN A 240 -23.49 -2.50 4.21
N LEU A 241 -22.61 -3.15 3.43
CA LEU A 241 -22.75 -3.21 1.96
C LEU A 241 -23.52 -4.45 1.48
N GLU A 242 -23.73 -5.43 2.37
CA GLU A 242 -24.51 -6.64 2.10
C GLU A 242 -26.02 -6.47 2.41
N ASP A 243 -26.40 -5.46 3.21
CA ASP A 243 -27.77 -5.07 3.56
C ASP A 243 -28.37 -4.10 2.51
#